data_62a92d02176b64b7b8d1ce9f3798a18a
#
_entry.id   62a92d02176b64b7b8d1ce9f3798a18a
#
_cell.length_a   1.000
_cell.length_b   1.000
_cell.length_c   1.000
_cell.angle_alpha   90.00
_cell.angle_beta   90.00
_cell.angle_gamma   90.00
#
_symmetry.space_group_name_H-M   'P 1'
#
loop_
_entity.id
_entity.type
_entity.pdbx_description
1 polymer ?
#
loop_
_entity_poly.entity_id
_entity_poly.type
_entity_poly.pdbx_seq_one_letter_code
_entity_poly.pdbx_strand_id
1 'polypeptide(L)'
;MHGYTENKDAYLKRLHRIEGQVRGIARMVDEDKYCIDILTQVSAATKALQSVALGLLEEHMGSCVVDAARAGGHEADAKVKEASDAIARLVRS
;
A
#
# COMPACT_ATOMS: atom_id res chain seq x y z
N MET A 1 1.10 19.07 -2.42
CA MET A 1 1.03 18.22 -1.21
C MET A 1 0.61 16.81 -1.59
N HIS A 2 1.22 15.82 -0.99
CA HIS A 2 0.84 14.42 -1.18
C HIS A 2 -0.24 14.05 -0.17
N GLY A 3 -1.25 13.25 -0.59
CA GLY A 3 -2.42 12.94 0.23
C GLY A 3 -2.14 12.29 1.58
N TYR A 4 -1.00 11.60 1.73
CA TYR A 4 -0.65 10.86 2.94
C TYR A 4 0.18 11.66 3.95
N THR A 5 0.55 12.90 3.64
CA THR A 5 1.54 13.68 4.40
C THR A 5 1.20 13.83 5.88
N GLU A 6 -0.08 14.02 6.20
CA GLU A 6 -0.54 14.19 7.58
C GLU A 6 -0.40 12.93 8.42
N ASN A 7 -0.42 11.75 7.78
CA ASN A 7 -0.35 10.45 8.46
C ASN A 7 0.96 9.70 8.19
N LYS A 8 1.97 10.45 7.75
CA LYS A 8 3.26 9.88 7.36
C LYS A 8 3.86 8.98 8.45
N ASP A 9 3.87 9.44 9.68
CA ASP A 9 4.48 8.69 10.78
C ASP A 9 3.75 7.38 11.06
N ALA A 10 2.42 7.38 10.95
CA ALA A 10 1.62 6.18 11.13
C ALA A 10 1.94 5.14 10.04
N TYR A 11 2.08 5.56 8.78
CA TYR A 11 2.45 4.67 7.69
C TYR A 11 3.87 4.12 7.85
N LEU A 12 4.81 4.96 8.26
CA LEU A 12 6.18 4.52 8.51
C LEU A 12 6.25 3.48 9.62
N LYS A 13 5.50 3.68 10.70
CA LYS A 13 5.44 2.72 11.81
C LYS A 13 4.91 1.36 11.32
N ARG A 14 3.86 1.37 10.52
CA ARG A 14 3.28 0.14 9.96
C ARG A 14 4.25 -0.56 9.01
N LEU A 15 4.92 0.22 8.15
CA LEU A 15 5.90 -0.33 7.21
C LEU A 15 7.12 -0.92 7.94
N HIS A 16 7.58 -0.30 9.01
CA HIS A 16 8.66 -0.85 9.82
C HIS A 16 8.26 -2.18 10.46
N ARG A 17 7.00 -2.31 10.87
CA ARG A 17 6.48 -3.58 11.40
C ARG A 17 6.48 -4.65 10.31
N ILE A 18 6.03 -4.30 9.11
CA ILE A 18 6.02 -5.22 7.96
C ILE A 18 7.44 -5.64 7.59
N GLU A 19 8.38 -4.71 7.62
CA GLU A 19 9.78 -4.98 7.40
C GLU A 19 10.30 -6.06 8.36
N GLY A 20 9.94 -5.95 9.64
CA GLY A 20 10.26 -6.96 10.63
C GLY A 20 9.62 -8.31 10.33
N GLN A 21 8.37 -8.33 9.83
CA GLN A 21 7.70 -9.56 9.41
C GLN A 21 8.45 -10.23 8.25
N VAL A 22 8.91 -9.44 7.28
CA VAL A 22 9.69 -9.97 6.13
C VAL A 22 11.00 -10.57 6.61
N ARG A 23 11.70 -9.90 7.53
CA ARG A 23 12.92 -10.47 8.12
C ARG A 23 12.65 -11.78 8.86
N GLY A 24 11.53 -11.85 9.56
CA GLY A 24 11.10 -13.09 10.23
C GLY A 24 10.85 -14.22 9.26
N ILE A 25 10.24 -13.92 8.10
CA ILE A 25 10.00 -14.91 7.05
C ILE A 25 11.34 -15.43 6.49
N ALA A 26 12.29 -14.53 6.25
CA ALA A 26 13.61 -14.90 5.77
C ALA A 26 14.31 -15.84 6.75
N ARG A 27 14.18 -15.58 8.06
CA ARG A 27 14.74 -16.44 9.09
C ARG A 27 14.08 -17.82 9.09
N MET A 28 12.76 -17.87 8.90
CA MET A 28 12.04 -19.14 8.83
C MET A 28 12.54 -20.01 7.66
N VAL A 29 12.78 -19.39 6.52
CA VAL A 29 13.34 -20.09 5.36
C VAL A 29 14.76 -20.60 5.67
N ASP A 30 15.58 -19.74 6.27
CA ASP A 30 16.96 -20.09 6.65
C ASP A 30 17.01 -21.25 7.63
N GLU A 31 16.04 -21.33 8.54
CA GLU A 31 15.95 -22.37 9.56
C GLU A 31 15.16 -23.59 9.11
N ASP A 32 14.80 -23.67 7.84
CA ASP A 32 14.06 -24.80 7.27
C ASP A 32 12.73 -25.09 8.00
N LYS A 33 12.01 -24.03 8.37
CA LYS A 33 10.71 -24.18 9.02
C LYS A 33 9.69 -24.77 8.05
N TYR A 34 8.61 -25.32 8.61
CA TYR A 34 7.56 -25.94 7.83
C TYR A 34 6.96 -24.96 6.80
N CYS A 35 6.89 -25.42 5.55
CA CYS A 35 6.48 -24.57 4.43
C CYS A 35 5.12 -23.90 4.65
N ILE A 36 4.14 -24.60 5.18
CA ILE A 36 2.80 -24.04 5.40
C ILE A 36 2.84 -22.89 6.41
N ASP A 37 3.68 -23.01 7.44
CA ASP A 37 3.84 -21.92 8.41
C ASP A 37 4.47 -20.71 7.77
N ILE A 38 5.44 -20.89 6.87
CA ILE A 38 6.05 -19.79 6.11
C ILE A 38 5.01 -19.12 5.24
N LEU A 39 4.20 -19.89 4.52
CA LEU A 39 3.16 -19.36 3.64
C LEU A 39 2.11 -18.56 4.43
N THR A 40 1.78 -19.00 5.64
CA THR A 40 0.87 -18.28 6.53
C THR A 40 1.44 -16.90 6.88
N GLN A 41 2.73 -16.82 7.17
CA GLN A 41 3.39 -15.55 7.47
C GLN A 41 3.48 -14.65 6.24
N VAL A 42 3.73 -15.21 5.06
CA VAL A 42 3.73 -14.46 3.80
C VAL A 42 2.35 -13.85 3.55
N SER A 43 1.29 -14.63 3.75
CA SER A 43 -0.08 -14.15 3.60
C SER A 43 -0.38 -12.97 4.53
N ALA A 44 0.06 -13.06 5.79
CA ALA A 44 -0.13 -11.99 6.76
C ALA A 44 0.61 -10.71 6.35
N ALA A 45 1.86 -10.83 5.91
CA ALA A 45 2.65 -9.68 5.44
C ALA A 45 2.04 -9.05 4.18
N THR A 46 1.55 -9.86 3.26
CA THR A 46 0.88 -9.40 2.04
C THR A 46 -0.37 -8.58 2.38
N LYS A 47 -1.20 -9.08 3.29
CA LYS A 47 -2.42 -8.37 3.71
C LYS A 47 -2.09 -7.05 4.40
N ALA A 48 -1.03 -7.03 5.20
CA ALA A 48 -0.59 -5.81 5.87
C ALA A 48 -0.12 -4.77 4.85
N LEU A 49 0.63 -5.19 3.81
CA LEU A 49 1.05 -4.29 2.73
C LEU A 49 -0.15 -3.78 1.94
N GLN A 50 -1.11 -4.63 1.62
CA GLN A 50 -2.33 -4.22 0.92
C GLN A 50 -3.10 -3.17 1.73
N SER A 51 -3.17 -3.33 3.05
CA SER A 51 -3.83 -2.37 3.93
C SER A 51 -3.14 -1.00 3.88
N VAL A 52 -1.81 -0.97 3.86
CA VAL A 52 -1.04 0.27 3.71
C VAL A 52 -1.35 0.90 2.34
N ALA A 53 -1.32 0.09 1.28
CA ALA A 53 -1.59 0.56 -0.08
C ALA A 53 -2.98 1.16 -0.20
N LEU A 54 -4.00 0.51 0.37
CA LEU A 54 -5.37 1.01 0.36
C LEU A 54 -5.49 2.32 1.12
N GLY A 55 -4.82 2.43 2.28
CA GLY A 55 -4.84 3.67 3.05
C GLY A 55 -4.22 4.83 2.28
N LEU A 56 -3.08 4.61 1.65
CA LEU A 56 -2.43 5.61 0.81
C LEU A 56 -3.31 6.02 -0.37
N LEU A 57 -3.95 5.05 -1.02
CA LEU A 57 -4.84 5.31 -2.14
C LEU A 57 -6.05 6.13 -1.71
N GLU A 58 -6.68 5.78 -0.60
CA GLU A 58 -7.83 6.51 -0.07
C GLU A 58 -7.48 7.97 0.22
N GLU A 59 -6.33 8.23 0.82
CA GLU A 59 -5.89 9.59 1.11
C GLU A 59 -5.55 10.36 -0.17
N HIS A 60 -4.94 9.69 -1.14
CA HIS A 60 -4.67 10.28 -2.45
C HIS A 60 -5.96 10.67 -3.15
N MET A 61 -6.97 9.78 -3.16
CA MET A 61 -8.28 10.07 -3.73
C MET A 61 -8.96 11.22 -2.99
N GLY A 62 -8.89 11.20 -1.66
CA GLY A 62 -9.58 12.19 -0.82
C GLY A 62 -8.99 13.60 -0.88
N SER A 63 -7.74 13.75 -1.28
CA SER A 63 -7.12 15.10 -1.39
C SER A 63 -6.63 15.42 -2.79
N CYS A 64 -5.70 14.64 -3.33
CA CYS A 64 -5.07 15.00 -4.61
C CYS A 64 -6.01 14.88 -5.80
N VAL A 65 -6.79 13.79 -5.86
CA VAL A 65 -7.70 13.55 -7.00
C VAL A 65 -8.92 14.46 -6.91
N VAL A 66 -9.48 14.63 -5.71
CA VAL A 66 -10.62 15.53 -5.52
C VAL A 66 -10.25 16.97 -5.87
N ASP A 67 -9.08 17.45 -5.45
CA ASP A 67 -8.62 18.80 -5.79
C ASP A 67 -8.45 18.97 -7.30
N ALA A 68 -7.85 17.99 -7.97
CA ALA A 68 -7.70 18.02 -9.43
C ALA A 68 -9.05 18.00 -10.14
N ALA A 69 -9.99 17.18 -9.65
CA ALA A 69 -11.34 17.11 -10.22
C ALA A 69 -12.09 18.45 -10.10
N ARG A 70 -11.92 19.13 -8.98
CA ARG A 70 -12.52 20.46 -8.77
C ARG A 70 -11.93 21.52 -9.71
N ALA A 71 -10.64 21.40 -10.02
CA ALA A 71 -9.97 22.28 -10.96
C ALA A 71 -10.45 22.07 -12.41
N GLY A 72 -10.84 20.83 -12.73
CA GLY A 72 -11.38 20.46 -14.05
C GLY A 72 -10.31 20.32 -15.13
N GLY A 73 -10.75 20.05 -16.35
CA GLY A 73 -9.91 19.98 -17.54
C GLY A 73 -9.04 18.75 -17.64
N HIS A 74 -7.95 18.85 -18.40
CA HIS A 74 -7.03 17.75 -18.66
C HIS A 74 -6.36 17.22 -17.40
N GLU A 75 -6.09 18.08 -16.44
CA GLU A 75 -5.47 17.68 -15.19
C GLU A 75 -6.39 16.75 -14.39
N ALA A 76 -7.69 17.08 -14.37
CA ALA A 76 -8.68 16.23 -13.70
C ALA A 76 -8.74 14.85 -14.35
N ASP A 77 -8.80 14.79 -15.68
CA ASP A 77 -8.85 13.54 -16.43
C ASP A 77 -7.57 12.72 -16.20
N ALA A 78 -6.41 13.34 -16.21
CA ALA A 78 -5.15 12.68 -16.00
C ALA A 78 -5.05 12.09 -14.60
N LYS A 79 -5.49 12.80 -13.58
CA LYS A 79 -5.44 12.33 -12.19
C LYS A 79 -6.43 11.20 -11.93
N VAL A 80 -7.61 11.24 -12.51
CA VAL A 80 -8.59 10.17 -12.41
C VAL A 80 -8.06 8.90 -13.09
N LYS A 81 -7.48 9.05 -14.28
CA LYS A 81 -6.87 7.91 -14.99
C LYS A 81 -5.73 7.30 -14.19
N GLU A 82 -4.86 8.12 -13.64
CA GLU A 82 -3.74 7.68 -12.81
C GLU A 82 -4.23 6.86 -11.62
N ALA A 83 -5.27 7.34 -10.93
CA ALA A 83 -5.85 6.63 -9.79
C ALA A 83 -6.49 5.31 -10.23
N SER A 84 -7.20 5.29 -11.35
CA SER A 84 -7.81 4.08 -11.90
C SER A 84 -6.76 3.04 -12.25
N ASP A 85 -5.65 3.45 -12.85
CA ASP A 85 -4.55 2.56 -13.20
C ASP A 85 -3.88 1.99 -11.93
N ALA A 86 -3.74 2.81 -10.90
CA ALA A 86 -3.18 2.37 -9.62
C ALA A 86 -4.08 1.33 -8.93
N ILE A 87 -5.39 1.54 -8.96
CA ILE A 87 -6.37 0.58 -8.42
C ILE A 87 -6.26 -0.75 -9.18
N ALA A 88 -6.17 -0.70 -10.50
CA ALA A 88 -6.05 -1.90 -11.32
C ALA A 88 -4.78 -2.70 -10.97
N ARG A 89 -3.66 -2.02 -10.75
CA ARG A 89 -2.43 -2.69 -10.34
C ARG A 89 -2.56 -3.34 -8.96
N LEU A 90 -3.20 -2.66 -8.03
CA LEU A 90 -3.38 -3.18 -6.67
C LEU A 90 -4.26 -4.43 -6.67
N VAL A 91 -5.33 -4.43 -7.46
CA VAL A 91 -6.27 -5.56 -7.57
C VAL A 91 -5.60 -6.77 -8.21
N ARG A 92 -4.69 -6.57 -9.17
CA ARG A 92 -4.01 -7.66 -9.88
C ARG A 92 -2.82 -8.26 -9.14
N SER A 93 -2.32 -7.57 -8.13
CA SER A 93 -1.13 -8.01 -7.38
C SER A 93 -1.39 -9.15 -6.37
#